data_9557443a9ddbbeb15b6df2dd039d4328
#
_entry.id   9557443a9ddbbeb15b6df2dd039d4328
#
_cell.length_a   1.000
_cell.length_b   1.000
_cell.length_c   1.000
_cell.angle_alpha   90.00
_cell.angle_beta   90.00
_cell.angle_gamma   90.00
#
_symmetry.space_group_name_H-M   'P 1'
#
loop_
_entity.id
_entity.type
_entity.pdbx_description
1 polymer ?
#
loop_
_entity_poly.entity_id
_entity_poly.type
_entity_poly.pdbx_seq_one_letter_code
_entity_poly.pdbx_strand_id
1 'polypeptide(L)'
;MPGVLKRHRAYIADTTALVVFFTATGVINERFIAGMAWNEVAQARFIGALLMLPVGRPYGLWRDWMMAHASETRVSQLFWDSLALLSFQVPIYAGIIAFSGASGGGLVRGIIGAALMMILLGRPYGAFLNVVRHAFGLPPGNLKPMSLNT
;
A
#
# COMPACT_ATOMS: atom_id res chain seq x y z
N MET A 1 30.25 -11.16 2.33
CA MET A 1 29.55 -10.85 1.08
C MET A 1 28.19 -11.56 0.89
N PRO A 2 27.90 -12.72 1.47
CA PRO A 2 26.57 -13.32 1.30
C PRO A 2 25.39 -12.51 1.86
N GLY A 3 25.62 -11.67 2.86
CA GLY A 3 24.57 -10.83 3.45
C GLY A 3 24.11 -9.68 2.56
N VAL A 4 25.00 -9.07 1.77
CA VAL A 4 24.67 -7.93 0.89
C VAL A 4 23.79 -8.39 -0.28
N LEU A 5 24.13 -9.53 -0.89
CA LEU A 5 23.34 -10.12 -1.99
C LEU A 5 21.94 -10.54 -1.54
N LYS A 6 21.80 -11.11 -0.34
CA LYS A 6 20.48 -11.43 0.24
C LYS A 6 19.64 -10.16 0.49
N ARG A 7 20.28 -9.09 0.95
CA ARG A 7 19.61 -7.81 1.22
C ARG A 7 19.09 -7.16 -0.07
N HIS A 8 19.88 -7.19 -1.17
CA HIS A 8 19.45 -6.68 -2.46
C HIS A 8 18.31 -7.52 -3.05
N ARG A 9 18.39 -8.85 -2.96
CA ARG A 9 17.31 -9.75 -3.42
C ARG A 9 16.01 -9.51 -2.64
N ALA A 10 16.09 -9.31 -1.32
CA ALA A 10 14.93 -9.00 -0.51
C ALA A 10 14.31 -7.64 -0.91
N TYR A 11 15.14 -6.62 -1.11
CA TYR A 11 14.66 -5.32 -1.56
C TYR A 11 13.94 -5.39 -2.92
N ILE A 12 14.52 -6.10 -3.88
CA ILE A 12 13.93 -6.28 -5.21
C ILE A 12 12.62 -7.06 -5.11
N ALA A 13 12.57 -8.16 -4.36
CA ALA A 13 11.37 -8.96 -4.17
C ALA A 13 10.23 -8.14 -3.53
N ASP A 14 10.53 -7.43 -2.46
CA ASP A 14 9.54 -6.61 -1.74
C ASP A 14 9.03 -5.45 -2.60
N THR A 15 9.91 -4.78 -3.33
CA THR A 15 9.54 -3.71 -4.25
C THR A 15 8.71 -4.25 -5.42
N THR A 16 9.08 -5.40 -5.97
CA THR A 16 8.32 -6.05 -7.05
C THR A 16 6.92 -6.42 -6.58
N ALA A 17 6.81 -7.04 -5.40
CA ALA A 17 5.51 -7.40 -4.82
C ALA A 17 4.63 -6.15 -4.62
N LEU A 18 5.19 -5.08 -4.06
CA LEU A 18 4.49 -3.83 -3.85
C LEU A 18 3.98 -3.23 -5.17
N VAL A 19 4.87 -3.06 -6.14
CA VAL A 19 4.54 -2.43 -7.42
C VAL A 19 3.50 -3.24 -8.18
N VAL A 20 3.68 -4.56 -8.29
CA VAL A 20 2.74 -5.42 -9.03
C VAL A 20 1.38 -5.45 -8.36
N PHE A 21 1.33 -5.66 -7.05
CA PHE A 21 0.07 -5.76 -6.32
C PHE A 21 -0.72 -4.45 -6.36
N PHE A 22 -0.09 -3.33 -6.03
CA PHE A 22 -0.78 -2.04 -6.01
C PHE A 22 -1.05 -1.47 -7.40
N THR A 23 -0.27 -1.83 -8.42
CA THR A 23 -0.61 -1.51 -9.80
C THR A 23 -1.86 -2.27 -10.24
N ALA A 24 -1.92 -3.57 -10.00
CA ALA A 24 -3.08 -4.39 -10.38
C ALA A 24 -4.36 -3.92 -9.67
N THR A 25 -4.30 -3.75 -8.34
CA THR A 25 -5.45 -3.29 -7.55
C THR A 25 -5.86 -1.86 -7.90
N GLY A 26 -4.90 -0.98 -8.17
CA GLY A 26 -5.16 0.39 -8.62
C GLY A 26 -5.82 0.45 -9.98
N VAL A 27 -5.36 -0.33 -10.94
CA VAL A 27 -6.00 -0.46 -12.26
C VAL A 27 -7.44 -0.93 -12.14
N ILE A 28 -7.70 -1.94 -11.30
CA ILE A 28 -9.06 -2.43 -11.05
C ILE A 28 -9.94 -1.30 -10.49
N ASN A 29 -9.48 -0.58 -9.49
CA ASN A 29 -10.24 0.51 -8.88
C ASN A 29 -10.49 1.65 -9.88
N GLU A 30 -9.48 2.09 -10.60
CA GLU A 30 -9.55 3.23 -11.50
C GLU A 30 -10.37 2.93 -12.75
N ARG A 31 -10.17 1.78 -13.35
CA ARG A 31 -10.88 1.40 -14.58
C ARG A 31 -12.33 0.99 -14.33
N PHE A 32 -12.57 0.14 -13.33
CA PHE A 32 -13.86 -0.51 -13.14
C PHE A 32 -14.74 0.16 -12.07
N ILE A 33 -14.15 0.78 -11.05
CA ILE A 33 -14.91 1.44 -9.97
C ILE A 33 -15.04 2.93 -10.25
N ALA A 34 -13.94 3.62 -10.51
CA ALA A 34 -13.95 5.04 -10.85
C ALA A 34 -14.44 5.31 -12.30
N GLY A 35 -14.32 4.33 -13.19
CA GLY A 35 -14.75 4.46 -14.59
C GLY A 35 -13.82 5.29 -15.46
N MET A 36 -12.55 5.39 -15.08
CA MET A 36 -11.53 6.16 -15.82
C MET A 36 -11.19 5.53 -17.17
N ALA A 37 -10.84 6.33 -18.14
CA ALA A 37 -10.30 5.87 -19.43
C ALA A 37 -8.91 5.25 -19.25
N TRP A 38 -8.49 4.38 -20.17
CA TRP A 38 -7.20 3.67 -20.04
C TRP A 38 -5.98 4.61 -20.04
N ASN A 39 -6.02 5.71 -20.78
CA ASN A 39 -4.97 6.74 -20.76
C ASN A 39 -4.91 7.47 -19.41
N GLU A 40 -6.05 7.72 -18.78
CA GLU A 40 -6.14 8.32 -17.44
C GLU A 40 -5.61 7.38 -16.37
N VAL A 41 -5.95 6.07 -16.47
CA VAL A 41 -5.41 5.03 -15.60
C VAL A 41 -3.89 4.94 -15.74
N ALA A 42 -3.37 4.91 -16.95
CA ALA A 42 -1.92 4.89 -17.18
C ALA A 42 -1.22 6.10 -16.57
N GLN A 43 -1.79 7.29 -16.73
CA GLN A 43 -1.29 8.51 -16.11
C GLN A 43 -1.31 8.45 -14.58
N ALA A 44 -2.43 8.01 -13.99
CA ALA A 44 -2.55 7.84 -12.55
C ALA A 44 -1.52 6.86 -11.98
N ARG A 45 -1.28 5.74 -12.66
CA ARG A 45 -0.26 4.75 -12.25
C ARG A 45 1.15 5.29 -12.36
N PHE A 46 1.45 6.02 -13.41
CA PHE A 46 2.77 6.66 -13.58
C PHE A 46 3.04 7.70 -12.49
N ILE A 47 2.10 8.61 -12.25
CA ILE A 47 2.21 9.62 -11.19
C ILE A 47 2.31 8.95 -9.82
N GLY A 48 1.48 7.95 -9.54
CA GLY A 48 1.51 7.20 -8.30
C GLY A 48 2.86 6.52 -8.04
N ALA A 49 3.45 5.91 -9.06
CA ALA A 49 4.77 5.29 -8.97
C ALA A 49 5.87 6.33 -8.64
N LEU A 50 5.84 7.48 -9.28
CA LEU A 50 6.80 8.57 -9.00
C LEU A 50 6.64 9.13 -7.59
N LEU A 51 5.41 9.31 -7.11
CA LEU A 51 5.13 9.83 -5.78
C LEU A 51 5.47 8.83 -4.68
N MET A 52 5.43 7.53 -4.95
CA MET A 52 5.81 6.52 -3.95
C MET A 52 7.26 6.65 -3.50
N LEU A 53 8.15 7.16 -4.34
CA LEU A 53 9.57 7.33 -3.99
C LEU A 53 9.79 8.30 -2.82
N PRO A 54 9.26 9.55 -2.84
CA PRO A 54 9.44 10.49 -1.74
C PRO A 54 8.49 10.28 -0.56
N VAL A 55 7.35 9.59 -0.76
CA VAL A 55 6.25 9.51 0.22
C VAL A 55 6.50 8.50 1.34
N GLY A 56 7.35 7.51 1.11
CA GLY A 56 7.58 6.43 2.08
C GLY A 56 8.07 6.92 3.45
N ARG A 57 8.99 7.86 3.48
CA ARG A 57 9.53 8.40 4.75
C ARG A 57 8.55 9.31 5.48
N PRO A 58 7.91 10.30 4.84
CA PRO A 58 6.82 11.06 5.46
C PRO A 58 5.69 10.19 6.00
N TYR A 59 5.29 9.15 5.28
CA TYR A 59 4.29 8.20 5.77
C TYR A 59 4.76 7.48 7.04
N GLY A 60 5.99 7.01 7.08
CA GLY A 60 6.55 6.35 8.26
C GLY A 60 6.49 7.24 9.50
N LEU A 61 6.89 8.51 9.38
CA LEU A 61 6.83 9.48 10.47
C LEU A 61 5.40 9.77 10.91
N TRP A 62 4.47 9.93 9.96
CA TRP A 62 3.05 10.11 10.24
C TRP A 62 2.46 8.91 10.98
N ARG A 63 2.75 7.69 10.50
CA ARG A 63 2.30 6.45 11.11
C ARG A 63 2.82 6.31 12.54
N ASP A 64 4.11 6.57 12.78
CA ASP A 64 4.72 6.49 14.09
C ASP A 64 4.06 7.47 15.07
N TRP A 65 3.78 8.68 14.62
CA TRP A 65 3.06 9.69 15.42
C TRP A 65 1.62 9.25 15.73
N MET A 66 0.91 8.71 14.77
CA MET A 66 -0.45 8.19 14.98
C MET A 66 -0.45 6.99 15.92
N MET A 67 0.48 6.07 15.76
CA MET A 67 0.61 4.87 16.60
C MET A 67 0.98 5.19 18.05
N ALA A 68 1.59 6.34 18.32
CA ALA A 68 1.85 6.80 19.69
C ALA A 68 0.54 7.04 20.50
N HIS A 69 -0.59 7.22 19.83
CA HIS A 69 -1.90 7.34 20.46
C HIS A 69 -2.60 5.99 20.69
N ALA A 70 -2.05 4.89 20.15
CA ALA A 70 -2.62 3.56 20.31
C ALA A 70 -2.36 3.01 21.71
N SER A 71 -3.37 2.36 22.29
CA SER A 71 -3.20 1.57 23.52
C SER A 71 -2.61 0.20 23.17
N GLU A 72 -2.24 -0.58 24.20
CA GLU A 72 -1.65 -1.91 24.02
C GLU A 72 -2.62 -2.95 23.46
N THR A 73 -3.90 -2.63 23.34
CA THR A 73 -4.90 -3.55 22.80
C THR A 73 -4.74 -3.68 21.28
N ARG A 74 -4.89 -4.91 20.78
CA ARG A 74 -4.80 -5.21 19.35
C ARG A 74 -5.80 -4.41 18.51
N VAL A 75 -6.99 -4.21 19.03
CA VAL A 75 -8.05 -3.43 18.36
C VAL A 75 -7.63 -1.96 18.21
N SER A 76 -7.09 -1.36 19.28
CA SER A 76 -6.58 0.02 19.22
C SER A 76 -5.44 0.18 18.23
N GLN A 77 -4.49 -0.75 18.22
CA GLN A 77 -3.37 -0.72 17.28
C GLN A 77 -3.84 -0.84 15.83
N LEU A 78 -4.76 -1.75 15.53
CA LEU A 78 -5.34 -1.89 14.20
C LEU A 78 -6.12 -0.64 13.77
N PHE A 79 -6.86 -0.04 14.69
CA PHE A 79 -7.61 1.19 14.42
C PHE A 79 -6.68 2.36 14.07
N TRP A 80 -5.67 2.62 14.88
CA TRP A 80 -4.73 3.72 14.66
C TRP A 80 -3.85 3.49 13.44
N ASP A 81 -3.43 2.26 13.17
CA ASP A 81 -2.68 1.91 11.97
C ASP A 81 -3.51 2.13 10.68
N SER A 82 -4.77 1.67 10.70
CA SER A 82 -5.70 1.90 9.58
C SER A 82 -6.01 3.38 9.39
N LEU A 83 -6.21 4.12 10.47
CA LEU A 83 -6.45 5.56 10.43
C LEU A 83 -5.24 6.32 9.89
N ALA A 84 -4.02 5.94 10.30
CA ALA A 84 -2.78 6.51 9.77
C ALA A 84 -2.66 6.29 8.26
N LEU A 85 -2.94 5.07 7.81
CA LEU A 85 -2.91 4.72 6.39
C LEU A 85 -3.93 5.53 5.59
N LEU A 86 -5.19 5.51 6.01
CA LEU A 86 -6.28 6.18 5.29
C LEU A 86 -6.10 7.71 5.25
N SER A 87 -5.79 8.31 6.39
CA SER A 87 -5.64 9.78 6.48
C SER A 87 -4.47 10.33 5.67
N PHE A 88 -3.45 9.51 5.44
CA PHE A 88 -2.29 9.88 4.62
C PHE A 88 -2.49 9.53 3.13
N GLN A 89 -2.87 8.30 2.84
CA GLN A 89 -2.91 7.79 1.47
C GLN A 89 -4.14 8.23 0.68
N VAL A 90 -5.31 8.32 1.32
CA VAL A 90 -6.55 8.68 0.60
C VAL A 90 -6.50 10.08 0.00
N PRO A 91 -6.03 11.13 0.69
CA PRO A 91 -5.88 12.46 0.09
C PRO A 91 -4.90 12.49 -1.08
N ILE A 92 -3.77 11.79 -0.95
CA ILE A 92 -2.76 11.69 -2.02
C ILE A 92 -3.36 10.97 -3.23
N TYR A 93 -4.02 9.85 -3.01
CA TYR A 93 -4.67 9.08 -4.07
C TYR A 93 -5.78 9.87 -4.75
N ALA A 94 -6.61 10.57 -3.97
CA ALA A 94 -7.65 11.44 -4.52
C ALA A 94 -7.07 12.52 -5.43
N GLY A 95 -5.98 13.14 -5.04
CA GLY A 95 -5.24 14.11 -5.85
C GLY A 95 -4.72 13.49 -7.15
N ILE A 96 -4.14 12.30 -7.08
CA ILE A 96 -3.61 11.59 -8.26
C ILE A 96 -4.71 11.31 -9.28
N ILE A 97 -5.82 10.70 -8.87
CA ILE A 97 -6.89 10.33 -9.81
C ILE A 97 -7.66 11.55 -10.33
N ALA A 98 -7.85 12.58 -9.50
CA ALA A 98 -8.45 13.84 -9.93
C ALA A 98 -7.60 14.55 -10.99
N PHE A 99 -6.29 14.62 -10.78
CA PHE A 99 -5.33 15.17 -11.75
C PHE A 99 -5.28 14.35 -13.04
N SER A 100 -5.50 13.04 -12.94
CA SER A 100 -5.46 12.12 -14.09
C SER A 100 -6.77 12.06 -14.89
N GLY A 101 -7.81 12.79 -14.46
CA GLY A 101 -9.05 12.93 -15.23
C GLY A 101 -10.30 12.43 -14.52
N ALA A 102 -10.21 11.78 -13.35
CA ALA A 102 -11.38 11.37 -12.59
C ALA A 102 -12.16 12.59 -12.11
N SER A 103 -13.46 12.59 -12.30
CA SER A 103 -14.33 13.70 -11.90
C SER A 103 -15.71 13.21 -11.45
N GLY A 104 -16.46 14.10 -10.79
CA GLY A 104 -17.84 13.83 -10.38
C GLY A 104 -18.00 12.53 -9.58
N GLY A 105 -19.02 11.75 -9.92
CA GLY A 105 -19.32 10.48 -9.23
C GLY A 105 -18.23 9.42 -9.39
N GLY A 106 -17.47 9.44 -10.48
CA GLY A 106 -16.33 8.56 -10.71
C GLY A 106 -15.20 8.81 -9.70
N LEU A 107 -14.87 10.07 -9.46
CA LEU A 107 -13.88 10.48 -8.46
C LEU A 107 -14.27 9.98 -7.06
N VAL A 108 -15.51 10.20 -6.66
CA VAL A 108 -16.01 9.77 -5.33
C VAL A 108 -15.95 8.25 -5.20
N ARG A 109 -16.43 7.51 -6.20
CA ARG A 109 -16.37 6.03 -6.20
C ARG A 109 -14.94 5.52 -6.16
N GLY A 110 -14.04 6.13 -6.91
CA GLY A 110 -12.61 5.80 -6.91
C GLY A 110 -11.97 6.00 -5.54
N ILE A 111 -12.26 7.10 -4.87
CA ILE A 111 -11.75 7.39 -3.52
C ILE A 111 -12.29 6.38 -2.50
N ILE A 112 -13.59 6.13 -2.50
CA ILE A 112 -14.21 5.16 -1.58
C ILE A 112 -13.70 3.74 -1.87
N GLY A 113 -13.62 3.35 -3.14
CA GLY A 113 -13.10 2.07 -3.56
C GLY A 113 -11.66 1.85 -3.09
N ALA A 114 -10.80 2.85 -3.26
CA ALA A 114 -9.41 2.80 -2.79
C ALA A 114 -9.32 2.69 -1.26
N ALA A 115 -10.11 3.46 -0.52
CA ALA A 115 -10.15 3.39 0.95
C ALA A 115 -10.56 1.99 1.44
N LEU A 116 -11.61 1.41 0.84
CA LEU A 116 -12.05 0.05 1.16
C LEU A 116 -10.98 -0.98 0.79
N MET A 117 -10.36 -0.86 -0.38
CA MET A 117 -9.28 -1.75 -0.79
C MET A 117 -8.08 -1.68 0.16
N MET A 118 -7.68 -0.50 0.60
CA MET A 118 -6.58 -0.33 1.56
C MET A 118 -6.84 -1.07 2.87
N ILE A 119 -8.08 -1.08 3.36
CA ILE A 119 -8.47 -1.81 4.57
C ILE A 119 -8.50 -3.32 4.33
N LEU A 120 -9.07 -3.75 3.20
CA LEU A 120 -9.35 -5.17 2.93
C LEU A 120 -8.12 -5.93 2.40
N LEU A 121 -7.22 -5.24 1.68
CA LEU A 121 -6.12 -5.87 0.94
C LEU A 121 -4.83 -6.06 1.75
N GLY A 122 -4.77 -5.64 3.00
CA GLY A 122 -3.60 -5.83 3.84
C GLY A 122 -3.18 -7.30 3.99
N ARG A 123 -4.14 -8.19 4.22
CA ARG A 123 -3.88 -9.65 4.33
C ARG A 123 -3.56 -10.28 2.97
N PRO A 124 -4.37 -10.08 1.91
CA PRO A 124 -4.02 -10.53 0.56
C PRO A 124 -2.64 -10.04 0.09
N TYR A 125 -2.28 -8.80 0.38
CA TYR A 125 -0.94 -8.29 0.09
C TYR A 125 0.16 -9.08 0.81
N GLY A 126 -0.01 -9.35 2.09
CA GLY A 126 0.95 -10.16 2.86
C GLY A 126 1.12 -11.56 2.29
N ALA A 127 0.05 -12.22 1.87
CA ALA A 127 0.10 -13.52 1.21
C ALA A 127 0.82 -13.43 -0.14
N PHE A 128 0.53 -12.42 -0.95
CA PHE A 128 1.18 -12.19 -2.23
C PHE A 128 2.69 -11.90 -2.07
N LEU A 129 3.05 -11.08 -1.09
CA LEU A 129 4.44 -10.79 -0.73
C LEU A 129 5.21 -12.08 -0.41
N ASN A 130 4.61 -12.99 0.35
CA ASN A 130 5.23 -14.28 0.68
C ASN A 130 5.43 -15.16 -0.55
N VAL A 131 4.49 -15.17 -1.48
CA VAL A 131 4.63 -15.89 -2.76
C VAL A 131 5.79 -15.31 -3.58
N VAL A 132 5.87 -14.00 -3.70
CA VAL A 132 6.96 -13.33 -4.43
C VAL A 132 8.31 -13.63 -3.76
N ARG A 133 8.40 -13.49 -2.44
CA ARG A 133 9.63 -13.81 -1.70
C ARG A 133 10.05 -15.26 -1.89
N HIS A 134 9.11 -16.19 -1.88
CA HIS A 134 9.39 -17.61 -2.15
C HIS A 134 9.96 -17.81 -3.56
N ALA A 135 9.39 -17.14 -4.57
CA ALA A 135 9.91 -17.19 -5.94
C ALA A 135 11.34 -16.63 -6.05
N PHE A 136 11.71 -15.69 -5.19
CA PHE A 136 13.08 -15.18 -5.09
C PHE A 136 14.00 -16.01 -4.17
N GLY A 137 13.52 -17.15 -3.65
CA GLY A 137 14.27 -18.00 -2.73
C GLY A 137 14.54 -17.34 -1.38
N LEU A 138 13.64 -16.52 -0.91
CA LEU A 138 13.71 -15.79 0.36
C LEU A 138 12.70 -16.38 1.37
N PRO A 139 13.00 -16.30 2.68
CA PRO A 139 12.04 -16.66 3.71
C PRO A 139 10.82 -15.72 3.66
N PRO A 140 9.65 -16.18 4.15
CA PRO A 140 8.48 -15.33 4.26
C PRO A 140 8.82 -14.06 5.06
N GLY A 141 8.18 -12.95 4.70
CA GLY A 141 8.34 -11.70 5.43
C GLY A 141 7.96 -11.93 6.89
N ASN A 142 8.87 -11.65 7.79
CA ASN A 142 8.61 -11.78 9.21
C ASN A 142 7.45 -10.86 9.60
N LEU A 143 6.25 -11.45 9.68
CA LEU A 143 5.39 -11.11 10.81
C LEU A 143 6.19 -11.64 12.02
N LYS A 144 6.88 -10.75 12.74
CA LYS A 144 7.43 -11.13 14.05
C LYS A 144 6.32 -11.87 14.79
N PRO A 145 6.48 -13.15 15.14
CA PRO A 145 5.59 -13.71 16.15
C PRO A 145 5.79 -12.82 17.35
N MET A 146 4.71 -12.21 17.81
CA MET A 146 4.67 -11.55 19.10
C MET A 146 5.23 -12.57 20.09
N SER A 147 6.44 -12.35 20.57
CA SER A 147 7.03 -13.17 21.61
C SER A 147 6.07 -13.12 22.79
N LEU A 148 5.33 -14.19 22.96
CA LEU A 148 4.70 -14.51 24.23
C LEU A 148 5.85 -14.85 25.20
N ASN A 149 6.53 -13.82 25.68
CA ASN A 149 7.32 -13.97 26.88
C ASN A 149 6.34 -13.90 28.05
N THR A 150 6.01 -15.10 28.53
CA THR A 150 5.54 -15.36 29.89
C THR A 150 6.46 -14.74 30.92
#